data_c60b6dfb920c6f07b958de3753ca2cd8
#
_entry.id   c60b6dfb920c6f07b958de3753ca2cd8
#
_cell.length_a   1.000
_cell.length_b   1.000
_cell.length_c   1.000
_cell.angle_alpha   90.00
_cell.angle_beta   90.00
_cell.angle_gamma   90.00
#
_symmetry.space_group_name_H-M   'P 1'
#
loop_
_entity.id
_entity.type
_entity.pdbx_description
1 polymer ?
#
loop_
_entity_poly.entity_id
_entity_poly.type
_entity_poly.pdbx_seq_one_letter_code
_entity_poly.pdbx_strand_id
1 'polypeptide(L)'
;VPNLTETAAGLVAPRGRITLTRHTIEQEHRHLDSTGDFSGLLNAIATAVKIIANQVNRGGLAAPADRLARASNEVMTAETLWGGHLAATASAASGGIVAVPAPYRRGKYLLAYSPLDGSDGIDVNQSAGTIFSVLRTPRPGADPRIEDFLQPGTEQVCAGFALYGPATMLILTTGDGVDGFTLDRDIGAFVLTHPRMRVPEQTREFAINSANERFWEAPVRRYIGECLAGRSGPREQDFTMHWVASLVADAFRILTRGGVVLYPADSNPGRPGRLRLMHACNPIAFLVEQAGGRAGTGRGRTMELAPARLDQAAPLVFGSRAEVERIERYHGEPGDESFDGSLFNVRSMFRAG
;
A
#
# COMPACT_ATOMS: atom_id res chain seq x y z
N VAL A 1 -35.33 45.03 14.59
CA VAL A 1 -34.83 44.60 13.28
C VAL A 1 -33.40 44.24 13.50
N PRO A 2 -33.00 42.94 13.45
CA PRO A 2 -31.59 42.55 13.62
C PRO A 2 -30.79 42.96 12.38
N ASN A 3 -29.63 43.47 12.62
CA ASN A 3 -28.69 44.05 11.68
C ASN A 3 -28.26 43.02 10.64
N LEU A 4 -28.62 43.18 9.38
CA LEU A 4 -28.34 42.27 8.26
C LEU A 4 -26.86 42.16 7.86
N THR A 5 -25.98 42.90 8.54
CA THR A 5 -24.54 42.88 8.27
C THR A 5 -23.77 41.83 9.06
N GLU A 6 -24.34 41.24 10.11
CA GLU A 6 -23.67 40.14 10.86
C GLU A 6 -23.99 38.73 10.34
N THR A 7 -24.96 38.60 9.45
CA THR A 7 -25.37 37.30 8.89
C THR A 7 -24.51 36.82 7.71
N ALA A 8 -23.69 37.67 7.13
CA ALA A 8 -22.84 37.28 6.00
C ALA A 8 -21.50 36.57 6.37
N ALA A 9 -21.05 36.72 7.61
CA ALA A 9 -19.82 36.12 8.09
C ALA A 9 -19.99 34.71 8.75
N GLY A 10 -21.24 34.27 8.94
CA GLY A 10 -21.55 33.02 9.66
C GLY A 10 -22.16 31.91 8.82
N LEU A 11 -22.49 32.15 7.55
CA LEU A 11 -22.90 31.11 6.61
C LEU A 11 -21.66 30.48 5.97
N VAL A 12 -20.87 29.70 6.76
CA VAL A 12 -20.16 28.58 6.20
C VAL A 12 -21.27 27.66 5.67
N ALA A 13 -21.52 27.71 4.36
CA ALA A 13 -22.36 26.73 3.69
C ALA A 13 -21.94 25.36 4.21
N PRO A 14 -22.90 24.49 4.61
CA PRO A 14 -22.51 23.13 5.05
C PRO A 14 -21.57 22.59 3.99
N ARG A 15 -20.34 22.28 4.36
CA ARG A 15 -19.33 21.75 3.42
C ARG A 15 -19.94 20.51 2.82
N GLY A 16 -20.49 20.64 1.61
CA GLY A 16 -21.12 19.53 0.90
C GLY A 16 -20.12 18.38 0.86
N ARG A 17 -20.59 17.15 0.86
CA ARG A 17 -19.74 15.95 0.78
C ARG A 17 -18.72 16.13 -0.34
N ILE A 18 -17.43 16.09 -0.02
CA ILE A 18 -16.35 16.22 -0.99
C ILE A 18 -16.19 14.84 -1.63
N THR A 19 -16.62 14.70 -2.87
CA THR A 19 -16.40 13.47 -3.64
C THR A 19 -14.98 13.40 -4.17
N LEU A 20 -14.51 12.20 -4.51
CA LEU A 20 -13.19 11.99 -5.14
C LEU A 20 -13.02 12.88 -6.37
N THR A 21 -14.01 12.92 -7.25
CA THR A 21 -13.97 13.74 -8.48
C THR A 21 -13.81 15.22 -8.14
N ARG A 22 -14.59 15.76 -7.20
CA ARG A 22 -14.45 17.14 -6.75
C ARG A 22 -13.08 17.39 -6.14
N HIS A 23 -12.62 16.50 -5.26
CA HIS A 23 -11.30 16.60 -4.62
C HIS A 23 -10.17 16.63 -5.65
N THR A 24 -10.20 15.73 -6.65
CA THR A 24 -9.19 15.67 -7.70
C THR A 24 -9.18 16.94 -8.55
N ILE A 25 -10.35 17.47 -8.94
CA ILE A 25 -10.46 18.74 -9.67
C ILE A 25 -9.89 19.90 -8.83
N GLU A 26 -10.21 19.99 -7.54
CA GLU A 26 -9.66 21.01 -6.64
C GLU A 26 -8.14 20.90 -6.50
N GLN A 27 -7.55 19.68 -6.53
CA GLN A 27 -6.11 19.47 -6.54
C GLN A 27 -5.48 19.89 -7.88
N GLU A 28 -6.09 19.51 -9.01
CA GLU A 28 -5.62 19.90 -10.35
C GLU A 28 -5.57 21.43 -10.53
N HIS A 29 -6.56 22.15 -10.03
CA HIS A 29 -6.58 23.62 -10.08
C HIS A 29 -5.40 24.29 -9.36
N ARG A 30 -4.72 23.58 -8.46
CA ARG A 30 -3.50 24.06 -7.80
C ARG A 30 -2.24 23.88 -8.64
N HIS A 31 -2.32 23.10 -9.72
CA HIS A 31 -1.22 22.80 -10.64
C HIS A 31 -1.57 23.29 -12.04
N LEU A 32 -1.00 24.42 -12.46
CA LEU A 32 -1.30 25.12 -13.72
C LEU A 32 -1.06 24.28 -15.00
N ASP A 33 -0.27 23.21 -14.92
CA ASP A 33 0.06 22.31 -16.04
C ASP A 33 -0.84 21.07 -16.12
N SER A 34 -1.94 21.03 -15.36
CA SER A 34 -2.83 19.87 -15.32
C SER A 34 -3.73 19.83 -16.54
N THR A 35 -3.76 18.68 -17.24
CA THR A 35 -4.48 18.51 -18.51
C THR A 35 -5.81 17.76 -18.36
N GLY A 36 -6.28 17.49 -17.13
CA GLY A 36 -7.46 16.65 -16.88
C GLY A 36 -7.26 15.16 -17.15
N ASP A 37 -6.11 14.75 -17.73
CA ASP A 37 -5.82 13.34 -18.00
C ASP A 37 -5.69 12.52 -16.72
N PHE A 38 -5.21 13.16 -15.67
CA PHE A 38 -4.99 12.48 -14.38
C PHE A 38 -6.31 12.24 -13.64
N SER A 39 -7.19 13.23 -13.59
CA SER A 39 -8.54 13.06 -13.01
C SER A 39 -9.37 12.04 -13.77
N GLY A 40 -9.24 11.99 -15.10
CA GLY A 40 -9.85 10.95 -15.91
C GLY A 40 -9.37 9.54 -15.53
N LEU A 41 -8.05 9.35 -15.35
CA LEU A 41 -7.48 8.08 -14.92
C LEU A 41 -7.95 7.67 -13.51
N LEU A 42 -7.96 8.60 -12.55
CA LEU A 42 -8.43 8.31 -11.20
C LEU A 42 -9.92 7.93 -11.16
N ASN A 43 -10.76 8.58 -11.98
CA ASN A 43 -12.16 8.21 -12.11
C ASN A 43 -12.33 6.80 -12.73
N ALA A 44 -11.51 6.44 -13.71
CA ALA A 44 -11.49 5.10 -14.29
C ALA A 44 -11.10 4.04 -13.25
N ILE A 45 -10.04 4.29 -12.48
CA ILE A 45 -9.62 3.43 -11.35
C ILE A 45 -10.76 3.30 -10.33
N ALA A 46 -11.39 4.42 -9.94
CA ALA A 46 -12.49 4.41 -8.98
C ALA A 46 -13.71 3.62 -9.49
N THR A 47 -13.96 3.63 -10.80
CA THR A 47 -15.01 2.82 -11.44
C THR A 47 -14.66 1.35 -11.36
N ALA A 48 -13.45 0.97 -11.75
CA ALA A 48 -12.96 -0.41 -11.62
C ALA A 48 -13.07 -0.92 -10.17
N VAL A 49 -12.63 -0.12 -9.20
CA VAL A 49 -12.73 -0.45 -7.77
C VAL A 49 -14.18 -0.69 -7.33
N LYS A 50 -15.14 0.12 -7.79
CA LYS A 50 -16.57 -0.09 -7.48
C LYS A 50 -17.09 -1.41 -8.03
N ILE A 51 -16.73 -1.76 -9.25
CA ILE A 51 -17.13 -3.02 -9.88
C ILE A 51 -16.53 -4.21 -9.11
N ILE A 52 -15.22 -4.16 -8.80
CA ILE A 52 -14.53 -5.20 -8.03
C ILE A 52 -15.14 -5.32 -6.62
N ALA A 53 -15.40 -4.19 -5.95
CA ALA A 53 -16.05 -4.17 -4.64
C ALA A 53 -17.39 -4.91 -4.64
N ASN A 54 -18.21 -4.69 -5.68
CA ASN A 54 -19.47 -5.39 -5.83
C ASN A 54 -19.28 -6.91 -6.02
N GLN A 55 -18.25 -7.33 -6.74
CA GLN A 55 -17.92 -8.75 -6.92
C GLN A 55 -17.45 -9.38 -5.61
N VAL A 56 -16.50 -8.72 -4.90
CA VAL A 56 -15.97 -9.18 -3.61
C VAL A 56 -17.08 -9.28 -2.55
N ASN A 57 -17.93 -8.25 -2.46
CA ASN A 57 -19.01 -8.20 -1.46
C ASN A 57 -20.12 -9.28 -1.65
N ARG A 58 -20.18 -9.90 -2.82
CA ARG A 58 -21.07 -11.05 -3.06
C ARG A 58 -20.51 -12.35 -2.48
N GLY A 59 -19.22 -12.37 -2.11
CA GLY A 59 -18.58 -13.54 -1.51
C GLY A 59 -18.79 -14.81 -2.33
N GLY A 60 -19.15 -15.89 -1.66
CA GLY A 60 -19.43 -17.18 -2.28
C GLY A 60 -20.56 -17.21 -3.32
N LEU A 61 -21.37 -16.14 -3.40
CA LEU A 61 -22.39 -15.99 -4.45
C LEU A 61 -21.79 -15.50 -5.79
N ALA A 62 -20.57 -14.99 -5.79
CA ALA A 62 -19.92 -14.49 -7.00
C ALA A 62 -19.12 -15.60 -7.70
N ALA A 63 -17.96 -15.91 -7.19
CA ALA A 63 -17.03 -16.89 -7.76
C ALA A 63 -15.98 -17.31 -6.71
N PRO A 64 -15.29 -18.44 -6.91
CA PRO A 64 -14.10 -18.78 -6.14
C PRO A 64 -13.01 -17.71 -6.25
N ALA A 65 -12.15 -17.59 -5.22
CA ALA A 65 -11.15 -16.53 -5.08
C ALA A 65 -10.22 -16.39 -6.31
N ASP A 66 -9.79 -17.49 -6.91
CA ASP A 66 -8.94 -17.52 -8.10
C ASP A 66 -9.61 -16.92 -9.35
N ARG A 67 -10.90 -17.18 -9.52
CA ARG A 67 -11.71 -16.58 -10.59
C ARG A 67 -11.96 -15.09 -10.33
N LEU A 68 -12.21 -14.75 -9.08
CA LEU A 68 -12.43 -13.37 -8.68
C LEU A 68 -11.17 -12.52 -8.91
N ALA A 69 -9.98 -13.04 -8.60
CA ALA A 69 -8.73 -12.36 -8.90
C ALA A 69 -8.52 -12.11 -10.40
N ARG A 70 -8.85 -13.09 -11.24
CA ARG A 70 -8.81 -12.94 -12.72
C ARG A 70 -9.83 -11.92 -13.21
N ALA A 71 -11.07 -12.01 -12.77
CA ALA A 71 -12.12 -11.04 -13.12
C ALA A 71 -11.74 -9.62 -12.69
N SER A 72 -11.16 -9.45 -11.51
CA SER A 72 -10.66 -8.16 -11.03
C SER A 72 -9.56 -7.59 -11.93
N ASN A 73 -8.67 -8.46 -12.45
CA ASN A 73 -7.65 -8.05 -13.40
C ASN A 73 -8.25 -7.57 -14.73
N GLU A 74 -9.24 -8.31 -15.25
CA GLU A 74 -9.96 -7.94 -16.47
C GLU A 74 -10.70 -6.60 -16.30
N VAL A 75 -11.38 -6.40 -15.17
CA VAL A 75 -12.07 -5.15 -14.85
C VAL A 75 -11.09 -3.97 -14.77
N MET A 76 -9.97 -4.12 -14.05
CA MET A 76 -8.96 -3.05 -13.99
C MET A 76 -8.44 -2.68 -15.37
N THR A 77 -8.11 -3.67 -16.20
CA THR A 77 -7.63 -3.43 -17.57
C THR A 77 -8.72 -2.75 -18.41
N ALA A 78 -9.94 -3.28 -18.40
CA ALA A 78 -11.05 -2.78 -19.22
C ALA A 78 -11.42 -1.34 -18.89
N GLU A 79 -11.52 -1.00 -17.61
CA GLU A 79 -11.94 0.35 -17.19
C GLU A 79 -10.85 1.41 -17.37
N THR A 80 -9.55 1.02 -17.27
CA THR A 80 -8.49 2.02 -17.28
C THR A 80 -7.80 2.21 -18.63
N LEU A 81 -7.79 1.18 -19.49
CA LEU A 81 -6.97 1.19 -20.70
C LEU A 81 -7.54 2.11 -21.80
N TRP A 82 -8.87 2.22 -21.90
CA TRP A 82 -9.54 2.88 -23.04
C TRP A 82 -9.78 4.39 -22.90
N GLY A 83 -9.52 4.95 -21.72
CA GLY A 83 -9.77 6.37 -21.42
C GLY A 83 -8.81 7.35 -22.10
N GLY A 84 -7.82 6.90 -22.85
CA GLY A 84 -6.83 7.75 -23.52
C GLY A 84 -5.78 8.37 -22.58
N HIS A 85 -5.76 7.97 -21.30
CA HIS A 85 -4.86 8.50 -20.27
C HIS A 85 -3.59 7.66 -20.11
N LEU A 86 -3.68 6.35 -20.42
CA LEU A 86 -2.60 5.38 -20.29
C LEU A 86 -1.89 5.11 -21.62
N ALA A 87 -0.62 4.79 -21.54
CA ALA A 87 0.14 4.14 -22.60
C ALA A 87 0.06 2.61 -22.45
N ALA A 88 0.15 2.10 -21.23
CA ALA A 88 0.08 0.68 -20.90
C ALA A 88 -0.28 0.43 -19.44
N THR A 89 -0.65 -0.82 -19.13
CA THR A 89 -0.79 -1.34 -17.76
C THR A 89 0.15 -2.51 -17.53
N ALA A 90 0.58 -2.70 -16.27
CA ALA A 90 1.30 -3.87 -15.78
C ALA A 90 0.58 -4.44 -14.56
N SER A 91 0.15 -5.68 -14.63
CA SER A 91 -0.56 -6.34 -13.54
C SER A 91 0.31 -7.38 -12.86
N ALA A 92 0.23 -7.46 -11.53
CA ALA A 92 0.82 -8.54 -10.75
C ALA A 92 0.30 -9.92 -11.15
N ALA A 93 -0.92 -10.01 -11.71
CA ALA A 93 -1.55 -11.27 -12.11
C ALA A 93 -1.12 -11.76 -13.49
N SER A 94 -0.67 -10.88 -14.40
CA SER A 94 -0.41 -11.24 -15.81
C SER A 94 1.06 -11.45 -16.15
N GLY A 95 1.99 -10.98 -15.32
CA GLY A 95 3.44 -11.13 -15.55
C GLY A 95 4.00 -10.33 -16.74
N GLY A 96 3.17 -9.52 -17.42
CA GLY A 96 3.55 -8.71 -18.56
C GLY A 96 2.82 -7.37 -18.60
N ILE A 97 2.99 -6.64 -19.69
CA ILE A 97 2.30 -5.36 -19.94
C ILE A 97 1.16 -5.54 -20.93
N VAL A 98 0.12 -4.73 -20.80
CA VAL A 98 -0.95 -4.57 -21.78
C VAL A 98 -0.88 -3.13 -22.29
N ALA A 99 -0.46 -2.98 -23.55
CA ALA A 99 -0.37 -1.68 -24.21
C ALA A 99 -1.72 -1.25 -24.76
N VAL A 100 -1.97 0.06 -24.81
CA VAL A 100 -3.12 0.61 -25.58
C VAL A 100 -2.90 0.29 -27.05
N PRO A 101 -3.80 -0.49 -27.69
CA PRO A 101 -3.63 -0.90 -29.09
C PRO A 101 -3.86 0.27 -30.05
N ALA A 102 -3.19 0.23 -31.20
CA ALA A 102 -3.54 1.12 -32.31
C ALA A 102 -4.96 0.77 -32.85
N PRO A 103 -5.80 1.74 -33.27
CA PRO A 103 -5.50 3.15 -33.49
C PRO A 103 -5.79 4.08 -32.31
N TYR A 104 -6.01 3.55 -31.11
CA TYR A 104 -6.37 4.38 -29.96
C TYR A 104 -5.20 5.27 -29.51
N ARG A 105 -5.55 6.49 -29.06
CA ARG A 105 -4.58 7.44 -28.54
C ARG A 105 -3.96 6.90 -27.25
N ARG A 106 -2.64 6.86 -27.19
CA ARG A 106 -1.85 6.57 -26.00
C ARG A 106 -1.68 7.81 -25.15
N GLY A 107 -1.95 7.68 -23.86
CA GLY A 107 -1.73 8.73 -22.90
C GLY A 107 -0.29 8.76 -22.38
N LYS A 108 -0.07 9.60 -21.39
CA LYS A 108 1.27 9.87 -20.80
C LYS A 108 1.56 9.10 -19.51
N TYR A 109 0.64 8.24 -19.07
CA TYR A 109 0.79 7.48 -17.83
C TYR A 109 0.92 5.97 -18.06
N LEU A 110 1.55 5.32 -17.10
CA LEU A 110 1.66 3.88 -16.95
C LEU A 110 0.98 3.50 -15.63
N LEU A 111 0.22 2.41 -15.61
CA LEU A 111 -0.48 1.92 -14.42
C LEU A 111 0.07 0.54 -14.04
N ALA A 112 0.75 0.45 -12.89
CA ALA A 112 1.11 -0.83 -12.27
C ALA A 112 0.12 -1.14 -11.16
N TYR A 113 -0.40 -2.38 -11.07
CA TYR A 113 -1.39 -2.73 -10.06
C TYR A 113 -1.37 -4.21 -9.66
N SER A 114 -1.80 -4.47 -8.42
CA SER A 114 -2.22 -5.78 -7.93
C SER A 114 -3.74 -5.78 -7.88
N PRO A 115 -4.42 -6.59 -8.72
CA PRO A 115 -5.88 -6.49 -8.87
C PRO A 115 -6.64 -6.92 -7.63
N LEU A 116 -6.12 -7.88 -6.87
CA LEU A 116 -6.79 -8.40 -5.67
C LEU A 116 -5.75 -8.94 -4.67
N ASP A 117 -5.24 -8.05 -3.82
CA ASP A 117 -4.39 -8.38 -2.68
C ASP A 117 -5.19 -9.04 -1.58
N GLY A 118 -4.62 -10.06 -0.92
CA GLY A 118 -5.32 -10.81 0.14
C GLY A 118 -6.42 -11.74 -0.38
N SER A 119 -6.40 -12.10 -1.66
CA SER A 119 -7.39 -13.00 -2.28
C SER A 119 -7.48 -14.36 -1.60
N ASP A 120 -6.39 -14.83 -0.99
CA ASP A 120 -6.32 -16.13 -0.28
C ASP A 120 -7.23 -16.17 0.96
N GLY A 121 -7.64 -15.01 1.47
CA GLY A 121 -8.51 -14.90 2.63
C GLY A 121 -9.99 -14.63 2.30
N ILE A 122 -10.37 -14.53 1.02
CA ILE A 122 -11.75 -14.18 0.64
C ILE A 122 -12.74 -15.30 0.98
N ASP A 123 -12.32 -16.54 0.86
CA ASP A 123 -13.13 -17.73 1.21
C ASP A 123 -13.47 -17.82 2.70
N VAL A 124 -12.63 -17.22 3.55
CA VAL A 124 -12.87 -17.08 4.99
C VAL A 124 -13.32 -15.67 5.39
N ASN A 125 -13.80 -14.89 4.41
CA ASN A 125 -14.38 -13.55 4.58
C ASN A 125 -13.42 -12.51 5.17
N GLN A 126 -12.14 -12.61 4.85
CA GLN A 126 -11.15 -11.59 5.19
C GLN A 126 -11.18 -10.41 4.21
N SER A 127 -10.72 -9.25 4.70
CA SER A 127 -10.58 -8.07 3.86
C SER A 127 -9.53 -8.29 2.77
N ALA A 128 -9.88 -7.93 1.55
CA ALA A 128 -8.99 -7.91 0.39
C ALA A 128 -8.93 -6.51 -0.20
N GLY A 129 -8.09 -6.28 -1.21
CA GLY A 129 -8.03 -4.98 -1.85
C GLY A 129 -7.31 -4.96 -3.18
N THR A 130 -7.35 -3.81 -3.84
CA THR A 130 -6.60 -3.51 -5.06
C THR A 130 -5.51 -2.50 -4.73
N ILE A 131 -4.27 -2.74 -5.13
CA ILE A 131 -3.15 -1.80 -4.95
C ILE A 131 -2.77 -1.27 -6.33
N PHE A 132 -2.50 0.03 -6.45
CA PHE A 132 -2.10 0.63 -7.71
C PHE A 132 -1.03 1.71 -7.54
N SER A 133 -0.28 1.92 -8.62
CA SER A 133 0.75 2.94 -8.77
C SER A 133 0.70 3.52 -10.17
N VAL A 134 0.79 4.84 -10.28
CA VAL A 134 0.82 5.56 -11.54
C VAL A 134 2.21 6.17 -11.74
N LEU A 135 2.81 5.89 -12.89
CA LEU A 135 4.09 6.43 -13.33
C LEU A 135 3.89 7.28 -14.59
N ARG A 136 4.84 8.14 -14.89
CA ARG A 136 4.89 8.79 -16.21
C ARG A 136 5.62 7.90 -17.20
N THR A 137 5.12 7.83 -18.44
CA THR A 137 5.90 7.17 -19.50
C THR A 137 7.14 7.99 -19.83
N PRO A 138 8.34 7.39 -19.84
CA PRO A 138 9.56 8.10 -20.24
C PRO A 138 9.62 8.39 -21.73
N ARG A 139 8.77 7.74 -22.55
CA ARG A 139 8.72 7.83 -24.00
C ARG A 139 7.31 8.11 -24.52
N PRO A 140 6.76 9.36 -24.33
CA PRO A 140 5.42 9.69 -24.79
C PRO A 140 5.24 9.44 -26.29
N GLY A 141 4.13 8.77 -26.67
CA GLY A 141 3.79 8.47 -28.05
C GLY A 141 4.49 7.24 -28.65
N ALA A 142 5.55 6.72 -28.04
CA ALA A 142 6.21 5.49 -28.48
C ALA A 142 5.45 4.23 -28.06
N ASP A 143 5.79 3.08 -28.65
CA ASP A 143 5.30 1.79 -28.18
C ASP A 143 5.84 1.51 -26.76
N PRO A 144 4.95 1.23 -25.78
CA PRO A 144 5.35 0.95 -24.42
C PRO A 144 6.15 -0.35 -24.35
N ARG A 145 7.15 -0.36 -23.48
CA ARG A 145 7.99 -1.52 -23.20
C ARG A 145 8.01 -1.82 -21.70
N ILE A 146 8.46 -3.01 -21.34
CA ILE A 146 8.61 -3.40 -19.92
C ILE A 146 9.56 -2.44 -19.19
N GLU A 147 10.64 -2.02 -19.85
CA GLU A 147 11.64 -1.10 -19.28
C GLU A 147 11.04 0.25 -18.89
N ASP A 148 9.96 0.70 -19.54
CA ASP A 148 9.29 1.95 -19.18
C ASP A 148 8.64 1.91 -17.79
N PHE A 149 8.33 0.72 -17.30
CA PHE A 149 7.82 0.50 -15.95
C PHE A 149 8.91 0.35 -14.90
N LEU A 150 10.15 -0.02 -15.29
CA LEU A 150 11.24 -0.31 -14.35
C LEU A 150 11.84 0.97 -13.76
N GLN A 151 10.97 1.79 -13.16
CA GLN A 151 11.32 3.05 -12.50
C GLN A 151 11.35 2.86 -10.98
N PRO A 152 12.24 3.55 -10.25
CA PRO A 152 12.23 3.52 -8.79
C PRO A 152 10.90 4.08 -8.24
N GLY A 153 10.59 3.72 -7.01
CA GLY A 153 9.36 4.17 -6.36
C GLY A 153 9.23 5.70 -6.22
N THR A 154 10.34 6.42 -6.26
CA THR A 154 10.39 7.90 -6.25
C THR A 154 9.77 8.55 -7.48
N GLU A 155 9.64 7.82 -8.60
CA GLU A 155 9.05 8.32 -9.84
C GLU A 155 7.52 8.18 -9.88
N GLN A 156 6.91 7.63 -8.83
CA GLN A 156 5.45 7.54 -8.73
C GLN A 156 4.83 8.94 -8.65
N VAL A 157 3.86 9.21 -9.53
CA VAL A 157 3.07 10.45 -9.50
C VAL A 157 1.79 10.28 -8.67
N CYS A 158 1.36 9.06 -8.47
CA CYS A 158 0.24 8.70 -7.62
C CYS A 158 0.39 7.25 -7.17
N ALA A 159 -0.03 6.96 -5.97
CA ALA A 159 -0.23 5.60 -5.50
C ALA A 159 -1.49 5.52 -4.64
N GLY A 160 -2.08 4.34 -4.59
CA GLY A 160 -3.24 4.11 -3.76
C GLY A 160 -3.58 2.64 -3.60
N PHE A 161 -4.52 2.41 -2.72
CA PHE A 161 -5.16 1.10 -2.62
C PHE A 161 -6.65 1.24 -2.31
N ALA A 162 -7.42 0.27 -2.80
CA ALA A 162 -8.77 0.04 -2.36
C ALA A 162 -8.79 -1.04 -1.28
N LEU A 163 -9.62 -0.87 -0.27
CA LEU A 163 -9.87 -1.86 0.78
C LEU A 163 -11.32 -2.33 0.68
N TYR A 164 -11.50 -3.61 0.48
CA TYR A 164 -12.79 -4.31 0.45
C TYR A 164 -13.00 -5.01 1.80
N GLY A 165 -13.65 -4.30 2.72
CA GLY A 165 -13.93 -4.73 4.09
C GLY A 165 -15.36 -4.35 4.49
N PRO A 166 -15.63 -4.10 5.77
CA PRO A 166 -16.95 -3.62 6.25
C PRO A 166 -17.44 -2.38 5.50
N ALA A 167 -16.51 -1.49 5.12
CA ALA A 167 -16.74 -0.43 4.13
C ALA A 167 -15.79 -0.62 2.96
N THR A 168 -16.20 -0.21 1.76
CA THR A 168 -15.30 -0.09 0.62
C THR A 168 -14.61 1.27 0.70
N MET A 169 -13.29 1.26 0.78
CA MET A 169 -12.50 2.48 0.89
C MET A 169 -11.51 2.60 -0.26
N LEU A 170 -11.16 3.81 -0.61
CA LEU A 170 -10.10 4.16 -1.55
C LEU A 170 -9.16 5.14 -0.85
N ILE A 171 -7.91 4.73 -0.65
CA ILE A 171 -6.86 5.53 -0.05
C ILE A 171 -5.86 5.88 -1.15
N LEU A 172 -5.48 7.14 -1.26
CA LEU A 172 -4.55 7.58 -2.29
C LEU A 172 -3.67 8.76 -1.85
N THR A 173 -2.57 8.89 -2.55
CA THR A 173 -1.68 10.07 -2.53
C THR A 173 -1.34 10.49 -3.95
N THR A 174 -1.22 11.78 -4.14
CA THR A 174 -0.68 12.41 -5.36
C THR A 174 0.64 13.15 -5.08
N GLY A 175 1.28 12.83 -3.93
CA GLY A 175 2.52 13.46 -3.49
C GLY A 175 2.34 14.64 -2.52
N ASP A 176 1.10 14.98 -2.15
CA ASP A 176 0.76 16.03 -1.17
C ASP A 176 -0.12 15.47 -0.03
N GLY A 177 0.44 14.53 0.75
CA GLY A 177 -0.28 13.86 1.83
C GLY A 177 -1.13 12.69 1.34
N VAL A 178 -1.90 12.10 2.25
CA VAL A 178 -2.72 10.92 2.01
C VAL A 178 -4.16 11.20 2.40
N ASP A 179 -5.08 10.92 1.48
CA ASP A 179 -6.51 11.08 1.71
C ASP A 179 -7.25 9.74 1.56
N GLY A 180 -8.23 9.50 2.43
CA GLY A 180 -9.07 8.31 2.42
C GLY A 180 -10.53 8.63 2.13
N PHE A 181 -11.09 7.89 1.18
CA PHE A 181 -12.47 8.05 0.71
C PHE A 181 -13.26 6.77 1.00
N THR A 182 -14.49 6.92 1.46
CA THR A 182 -15.42 5.81 1.64
C THR A 182 -16.45 5.81 0.52
N LEU A 183 -16.75 4.65 -0.03
CA LEU A 183 -17.80 4.49 -1.03
C LEU A 183 -19.17 4.67 -0.35
N ASP A 184 -19.81 5.78 -0.65
CA ASP A 184 -21.24 5.97 -0.37
C ASP A 184 -22.04 5.24 -1.46
N ARG A 185 -22.68 4.13 -1.08
CA ARG A 185 -23.40 3.27 -2.02
C ARG A 185 -24.70 3.85 -2.50
N ASP A 186 -25.29 4.77 -1.73
CA ASP A 186 -26.57 5.41 -2.07
C ASP A 186 -26.41 6.36 -3.26
N ILE A 187 -25.27 7.06 -3.31
CA ILE A 187 -24.97 7.99 -4.42
C ILE A 187 -23.93 7.42 -5.41
N GLY A 188 -23.38 6.24 -5.13
CA GLY A 188 -22.40 5.58 -5.99
C GLY A 188 -21.07 6.33 -6.12
N ALA A 189 -20.69 7.14 -5.13
CA ALA A 189 -19.49 7.98 -5.16
C ALA A 189 -18.57 7.74 -3.96
N PHE A 190 -17.26 7.85 -4.18
CA PHE A 190 -16.27 7.91 -3.11
C PHE A 190 -16.29 9.29 -2.46
N VAL A 191 -16.54 9.35 -1.15
CA VAL A 191 -16.64 10.57 -0.34
C VAL A 191 -15.45 10.64 0.60
N LEU A 192 -14.81 11.81 0.69
CA LEU A 192 -13.68 12.08 1.58
C LEU A 192 -14.11 11.92 3.04
N THR A 193 -13.58 10.93 3.72
CA THR A 193 -13.87 10.62 5.13
C THR A 193 -12.64 10.71 6.02
N HIS A 194 -11.45 10.51 5.45
CA HIS A 194 -10.18 10.55 6.16
C HIS A 194 -9.21 11.52 5.47
N PRO A 195 -9.39 12.84 5.66
CA PRO A 195 -8.52 13.84 5.06
C PRO A 195 -7.16 13.87 5.77
N ARG A 196 -6.08 14.01 5.00
CA ARG A 196 -4.73 14.23 5.50
C ARG A 196 -4.30 13.21 6.56
N MET A 197 -4.44 11.92 6.26
CA MET A 197 -4.06 10.82 7.16
C MET A 197 -2.59 10.95 7.58
N ARG A 198 -2.32 10.62 8.85
CA ARG A 198 -0.98 10.70 9.43
C ARG A 198 -0.65 9.45 10.23
N VAL A 199 0.54 8.90 9.99
CA VAL A 199 1.08 7.80 10.79
C VAL A 199 1.72 8.40 12.05
N PRO A 200 1.30 7.99 13.27
CA PRO A 200 1.98 8.37 14.48
C PRO A 200 3.45 7.95 14.47
N GLU A 201 4.35 8.81 14.95
CA GLU A 201 5.80 8.55 14.97
C GLU A 201 6.17 7.35 15.83
N GLN A 202 5.48 7.20 16.97
CA GLN A 202 5.68 6.11 17.93
C GLN A 202 4.46 5.21 17.98
N THR A 203 4.67 3.95 18.33
CA THR A 203 3.59 2.96 18.45
C THR A 203 3.93 1.89 19.48
N ARG A 204 2.89 1.12 19.87
CA ARG A 204 3.00 -0.13 20.65
C ARG A 204 2.34 -1.30 19.91
N GLU A 205 2.24 -1.20 18.60
CA GLU A 205 1.65 -2.24 17.78
C GLU A 205 2.63 -2.71 16.72
N PHE A 206 2.71 -4.02 16.52
CA PHE A 206 3.48 -4.62 15.43
C PHE A 206 2.72 -5.76 14.76
N ALA A 207 3.09 -6.06 13.53
CA ALA A 207 2.55 -7.19 12.77
C ALA A 207 3.68 -7.91 12.02
N ILE A 208 3.74 -9.22 12.20
CA ILE A 208 4.66 -10.10 11.49
C ILE A 208 4.11 -11.53 11.50
N ASN A 209 4.40 -12.31 10.47
CA ASN A 209 4.08 -13.72 10.47
C ASN A 209 5.08 -14.51 11.32
N SER A 210 4.72 -14.77 12.58
CA SER A 210 5.58 -15.47 13.56
C SER A 210 5.93 -16.92 13.15
N ALA A 211 5.12 -17.57 12.30
CA ALA A 211 5.45 -18.90 11.78
C ALA A 211 6.73 -18.92 10.91
N ASN A 212 7.22 -17.76 10.51
CA ASN A 212 8.48 -17.60 9.75
C ASN A 212 9.69 -17.27 10.62
N GLU A 213 9.59 -17.30 11.94
CA GLU A 213 10.66 -16.92 12.88
C GLU A 213 12.00 -17.60 12.55
N ARG A 214 11.96 -18.88 12.18
CA ARG A 214 13.16 -19.67 11.81
C ARG A 214 13.93 -19.12 10.61
N PHE A 215 13.29 -18.24 9.80
CA PHE A 215 13.88 -17.65 8.60
C PHE A 215 14.22 -16.17 8.79
N TRP A 216 13.91 -15.59 9.95
CA TRP A 216 14.22 -14.18 10.19
C TRP A 216 15.72 -13.96 10.37
N GLU A 217 16.22 -12.85 9.87
CA GLU A 217 17.57 -12.38 10.19
C GLU A 217 17.67 -11.97 11.67
N ALA A 218 18.88 -12.00 12.24
CA ALA A 218 19.13 -11.69 13.64
C ALA A 218 18.54 -10.32 14.08
N PRO A 219 18.67 -9.22 13.30
CA PRO A 219 18.07 -7.93 13.65
C PRO A 219 16.55 -7.98 13.83
N VAL A 220 15.85 -8.74 12.99
CA VAL A 220 14.39 -8.92 13.07
C VAL A 220 14.02 -9.72 14.32
N ARG A 221 14.74 -10.84 14.59
CA ARG A 221 14.54 -11.63 15.81
C ARG A 221 14.75 -10.78 17.05
N ARG A 222 15.82 -9.96 17.09
CA ARG A 222 16.10 -9.04 18.18
C ARG A 222 14.94 -8.06 18.38
N TYR A 223 14.49 -7.39 17.33
CA TYR A 223 13.39 -6.41 17.40
C TYR A 223 12.11 -7.04 17.95
N ILE A 224 11.70 -8.19 17.41
CA ILE A 224 10.50 -8.89 17.87
C ILE A 224 10.67 -9.41 19.30
N GLY A 225 11.82 -9.96 19.65
CA GLY A 225 12.13 -10.40 21.02
C GLY A 225 11.99 -9.27 22.04
N GLU A 226 12.46 -8.06 21.71
CA GLU A 226 12.28 -6.88 22.54
C GLU A 226 10.80 -6.46 22.70
N CYS A 227 10.00 -6.56 21.62
CA CYS A 227 8.56 -6.29 21.70
C CYS A 227 7.85 -7.32 22.59
N LEU A 228 8.22 -8.59 22.48
CA LEU A 228 7.62 -9.68 23.28
C LEU A 228 8.06 -9.65 24.75
N ALA A 229 9.26 -9.15 25.06
CA ALA A 229 9.73 -8.97 26.43
C ALA A 229 8.92 -7.92 27.21
N GLY A 230 8.21 -7.05 26.52
CA GLY A 230 7.29 -6.08 27.13
C GLY A 230 7.97 -5.15 28.13
N ARG A 231 7.30 -4.82 29.21
CA ARG A 231 7.81 -3.89 30.26
C ARG A 231 9.04 -4.39 30.97
N SER A 232 9.26 -5.68 31.04
CA SER A 232 10.44 -6.28 31.69
C SER A 232 11.66 -6.29 30.77
N GLY A 233 11.49 -5.97 29.49
CA GLY A 233 12.55 -5.93 28.49
C GLY A 233 13.10 -4.52 28.25
N PRO A 234 14.02 -4.36 27.30
CA PRO A 234 14.72 -3.10 27.04
C PRO A 234 13.82 -1.99 26.47
N ARG A 235 12.57 -2.32 26.07
CA ARG A 235 11.59 -1.35 25.59
C ARG A 235 10.76 -0.73 26.70
N GLU A 236 10.74 -1.30 27.91
CA GLU A 236 10.02 -0.84 29.11
C GLU A 236 8.52 -0.57 28.87
N GLN A 237 7.95 -1.16 27.83
CA GLN A 237 6.54 -1.01 27.44
C GLN A 237 6.00 -2.29 26.78
N ASP A 238 4.70 -2.52 26.97
CA ASP A 238 4.02 -3.66 26.35
C ASP A 238 3.65 -3.33 24.90
N PHE A 239 3.75 -4.32 24.04
CA PHE A 239 3.35 -4.27 22.63
C PHE A 239 2.19 -5.24 22.37
N THR A 240 1.37 -4.90 21.38
CA THR A 240 0.31 -5.78 20.85
C THR A 240 0.65 -6.21 19.44
N MET A 241 0.51 -7.51 19.16
CA MET A 241 0.69 -8.04 17.81
C MET A 241 -0.67 -8.11 17.09
N HIS A 242 -0.72 -7.57 15.87
CA HIS A 242 -1.86 -7.64 14.97
C HIS A 242 -1.41 -8.17 13.61
N TRP A 243 -1.73 -9.41 13.28
CA TRP A 243 -1.42 -10.01 11.99
C TRP A 243 -2.71 -10.42 11.28
N VAL A 244 -3.04 -9.75 10.18
CA VAL A 244 -4.27 -10.00 9.39
C VAL A 244 -3.96 -10.76 8.09
N ALA A 245 -2.71 -10.76 7.65
CA ALA A 245 -2.26 -11.34 6.37
C ALA A 245 -2.89 -10.67 5.13
N SER A 246 -3.38 -9.45 5.24
CA SER A 246 -3.85 -8.61 4.13
C SER A 246 -3.06 -7.30 4.16
N LEU A 247 -2.23 -7.07 3.13
CA LEU A 247 -1.36 -5.89 3.09
C LEU A 247 -2.15 -4.59 3.11
N VAL A 248 -3.29 -4.54 2.39
CA VAL A 248 -4.15 -3.35 2.36
C VAL A 248 -4.83 -3.08 3.70
N ALA A 249 -5.24 -4.13 4.43
CA ALA A 249 -5.83 -3.98 5.76
C ALA A 249 -4.79 -3.51 6.78
N ASP A 250 -3.59 -4.09 6.74
CA ASP A 250 -2.47 -3.66 7.57
C ASP A 250 -2.05 -2.22 7.24
N ALA A 251 -1.95 -1.85 5.96
CA ALA A 251 -1.62 -0.50 5.53
C ALA A 251 -2.67 0.53 6.01
N PHE A 252 -3.96 0.21 5.90
CA PHE A 252 -5.02 1.08 6.40
C PHE A 252 -4.96 1.25 7.92
N ARG A 253 -4.69 0.17 8.67
CA ARG A 253 -4.50 0.22 10.12
C ARG A 253 -3.32 1.13 10.49
N ILE A 254 -2.17 0.98 9.79
CA ILE A 254 -0.99 1.82 10.00
C ILE A 254 -1.31 3.30 9.75
N LEU A 255 -2.00 3.62 8.66
CA LEU A 255 -2.38 5.00 8.32
C LEU A 255 -3.37 5.62 9.30
N THR A 256 -4.15 4.80 10.03
CA THR A 256 -5.17 5.28 10.99
C THR A 256 -4.74 5.25 12.44
N ARG A 257 -3.92 4.28 12.86
CA ARG A 257 -3.56 4.06 14.28
C ARG A 257 -2.06 4.02 14.53
N GLY A 258 -1.25 3.96 13.48
CA GLY A 258 0.17 3.65 13.61
C GLY A 258 0.42 2.16 13.74
N GLY A 259 1.64 1.82 14.09
CA GLY A 259 2.12 0.46 14.14
C GLY A 259 3.31 0.25 13.21
N VAL A 260 3.86 -0.95 13.20
CA VAL A 260 4.86 -1.39 12.24
C VAL A 260 4.49 -2.76 11.68
N VAL A 261 4.61 -2.91 10.38
CA VAL A 261 4.35 -4.19 9.69
C VAL A 261 5.65 -4.67 9.06
N LEU A 262 5.97 -5.95 9.27
CA LEU A 262 7.21 -6.55 8.79
C LEU A 262 6.91 -7.70 7.83
N TYR A 263 7.34 -7.53 6.59
CA TYR A 263 7.59 -8.58 5.60
C TYR A 263 9.09 -8.62 5.34
N PRO A 264 9.90 -9.11 6.29
CA PRO A 264 11.35 -9.00 6.24
C PRO A 264 11.94 -9.87 5.13
N ALA A 265 13.22 -9.64 4.84
CA ALA A 265 14.01 -10.57 4.07
C ALA A 265 14.02 -11.95 4.76
N ASP A 266 14.04 -12.98 3.94
CA ASP A 266 14.13 -14.37 4.38
C ASP A 266 15.58 -14.81 4.27
N SER A 267 16.12 -15.49 5.29
CA SER A 267 17.47 -16.07 5.26
C SER A 267 17.64 -17.19 4.21
N ASN A 268 16.53 -17.62 3.60
CA ASN A 268 16.57 -18.55 2.47
C ASN A 268 16.98 -17.80 1.18
N PRO A 269 18.15 -18.14 0.57
CA PRO A 269 18.68 -17.42 -0.60
C PRO A 269 17.75 -17.39 -1.82
N GLY A 270 16.79 -18.30 -1.90
CA GLY A 270 15.78 -18.35 -2.98
C GLY A 270 14.58 -17.41 -2.77
N ARG A 271 14.52 -16.65 -1.67
CA ARG A 271 13.38 -15.80 -1.32
C ARG A 271 13.82 -14.41 -0.84
N PRO A 272 14.26 -13.51 -1.74
CA PRO A 272 14.76 -12.19 -1.37
C PRO A 272 13.67 -11.27 -0.77
N GLY A 273 12.41 -11.70 -0.80
CA GLY A 273 11.23 -10.98 -0.30
C GLY A 273 9.96 -11.72 -0.68
N ARG A 274 8.82 -11.28 -0.15
CA ARG A 274 7.52 -11.92 -0.39
C ARG A 274 6.58 -11.04 -1.20
N LEU A 275 6.80 -9.73 -1.21
CA LEU A 275 5.94 -8.77 -1.86
C LEU A 275 6.57 -8.29 -3.17
N ARG A 276 5.75 -8.07 -4.19
CA ARG A 276 6.24 -7.53 -5.46
C ARG A 276 6.59 -6.06 -5.31
N LEU A 277 7.83 -5.68 -5.70
CA LEU A 277 8.36 -4.34 -5.50
C LEU A 277 7.45 -3.26 -6.11
N MET A 278 7.14 -3.39 -7.40
CA MET A 278 6.39 -2.36 -8.13
C MET A 278 4.89 -2.37 -7.82
N HIS A 279 4.31 -3.54 -7.57
CA HIS A 279 2.86 -3.71 -7.47
C HIS A 279 2.34 -3.62 -6.03
N ALA A 280 3.23 -3.70 -5.03
CA ALA A 280 2.87 -3.71 -3.62
C ALA A 280 3.80 -2.82 -2.79
N CYS A 281 5.13 -3.06 -2.80
CA CYS A 281 6.04 -2.34 -1.90
C CYS A 281 6.09 -0.84 -2.21
N ASN A 282 6.32 -0.45 -3.47
CA ASN A 282 6.44 0.96 -3.85
C ASN A 282 5.17 1.78 -3.58
N PRO A 283 3.94 1.34 -3.98
CA PRO A 283 2.75 2.10 -3.68
C PRO A 283 2.47 2.22 -2.17
N ILE A 284 2.66 1.17 -1.38
CA ILE A 284 2.48 1.25 0.07
C ILE A 284 3.55 2.13 0.72
N ALA A 285 4.82 2.02 0.27
CA ALA A 285 5.90 2.87 0.77
C ALA A 285 5.61 4.35 0.51
N PHE A 286 5.16 4.70 -0.69
CA PHE A 286 4.82 6.08 -1.03
C PHE A 286 3.69 6.62 -0.14
N LEU A 287 2.60 5.87 0.05
CA LEU A 287 1.51 6.25 0.95
C LEU A 287 1.99 6.47 2.38
N VAL A 288 2.75 5.52 2.92
CA VAL A 288 3.23 5.60 4.31
C VAL A 288 4.16 6.80 4.52
N GLU A 289 5.08 7.05 3.58
CA GLU A 289 5.99 8.20 3.66
C GLU A 289 5.24 9.54 3.52
N GLN A 290 4.27 9.64 2.62
CA GLN A 290 3.41 10.81 2.47
C GLN A 290 2.54 11.09 3.72
N ALA A 291 2.24 10.04 4.48
CA ALA A 291 1.57 10.16 5.77
C ALA A 291 2.53 10.45 6.95
N GLY A 292 3.82 10.64 6.72
CA GLY A 292 4.83 10.94 7.73
C GLY A 292 5.44 9.72 8.43
N GLY A 293 5.06 8.51 8.00
CA GLY A 293 5.71 7.26 8.42
C GLY A 293 7.04 7.01 7.69
N ARG A 294 7.51 5.77 7.74
CA ARG A 294 8.71 5.31 7.02
C ARG A 294 8.47 3.93 6.41
N ALA A 295 9.11 3.67 5.27
CA ALA A 295 9.08 2.38 4.62
C ALA A 295 10.47 2.01 4.07
N GLY A 296 10.93 0.81 4.40
CA GLY A 296 12.25 0.32 4.03
C GLY A 296 12.30 -1.19 3.85
N THR A 297 13.45 -1.68 3.43
CA THR A 297 13.75 -3.11 3.31
C THR A 297 14.27 -3.72 4.64
N GLY A 298 14.41 -2.88 5.67
CA GLY A 298 15.19 -3.14 6.88
C GLY A 298 16.63 -2.62 6.79
N ARG A 299 17.14 -2.37 5.56
CA ARG A 299 18.53 -1.90 5.32
C ARG A 299 18.59 -0.55 4.59
N GLY A 300 17.54 -0.14 3.94
CA GLY A 300 17.45 1.10 3.18
C GLY A 300 16.04 1.37 2.71
N ARG A 301 15.84 2.54 2.13
CA ARG A 301 14.53 3.05 1.71
C ARG A 301 13.98 2.27 0.53
N THR A 302 12.76 1.77 0.64
CA THR A 302 12.10 0.99 -0.43
C THR A 302 11.95 1.79 -1.72
N MET A 303 11.60 3.06 -1.62
CA MET A 303 11.34 3.94 -2.77
C MET A 303 12.56 4.17 -3.68
N GLU A 304 13.78 3.93 -3.19
CA GLU A 304 15.03 4.10 -3.94
C GLU A 304 15.45 2.84 -4.71
N LEU A 305 14.78 1.72 -4.47
CA LEU A 305 15.08 0.49 -5.19
C LEU A 305 14.67 0.62 -6.66
N ALA A 306 15.62 0.48 -7.58
CA ALA A 306 15.34 0.37 -9.00
C ALA A 306 14.90 -1.06 -9.35
N PRO A 307 13.69 -1.28 -9.88
CA PRO A 307 13.27 -2.60 -10.30
C PRO A 307 14.09 -3.10 -11.48
N ALA A 308 14.55 -4.35 -11.41
CA ALA A 308 15.20 -5.01 -12.55
C ALA A 308 14.21 -5.83 -13.40
N ARG A 309 13.05 -6.19 -12.85
CA ARG A 309 11.98 -6.96 -13.50
C ARG A 309 10.62 -6.56 -12.93
N LEU A 310 9.56 -6.76 -13.72
CA LEU A 310 8.17 -6.49 -13.28
C LEU A 310 7.75 -7.31 -12.05
N ASP A 311 8.20 -8.55 -11.98
CA ASP A 311 7.85 -9.51 -10.92
C ASP A 311 8.83 -9.53 -9.75
N GLN A 312 9.79 -8.58 -9.72
CA GLN A 312 10.80 -8.51 -8.65
C GLN A 312 10.13 -8.46 -7.29
N ALA A 313 10.53 -9.38 -6.40
CA ALA A 313 10.13 -9.38 -5.01
C ALA A 313 11.12 -8.55 -4.16
N ALA A 314 10.62 -7.97 -3.08
CA ALA A 314 11.41 -7.22 -2.11
C ALA A 314 10.88 -7.43 -0.69
N PRO A 315 11.72 -7.31 0.34
CA PRO A 315 11.25 -7.16 1.71
C PRO A 315 10.61 -5.78 1.89
N LEU A 316 9.67 -5.69 2.85
CA LEU A 316 9.02 -4.44 3.20
C LEU A 316 8.80 -4.38 4.70
N VAL A 317 9.32 -3.32 5.32
CA VAL A 317 9.07 -2.92 6.70
C VAL A 317 8.52 -1.51 6.65
N PHE A 318 7.31 -1.28 7.18
CA PHE A 318 6.68 0.03 7.07
C PHE A 318 5.81 0.36 8.27
N GLY A 319 5.64 1.64 8.53
CA GLY A 319 4.78 2.14 9.59
C GLY A 319 5.35 3.33 10.34
N SER A 320 5.18 3.33 11.64
CA SER A 320 5.67 4.38 12.55
C SER A 320 7.18 4.54 12.43
N ARG A 321 7.60 5.77 12.15
CA ARG A 321 8.99 6.11 11.81
C ARG A 321 10.00 5.59 12.83
N ALA A 322 9.76 5.81 14.13
CA ALA A 322 10.68 5.42 15.18
C ALA A 322 10.94 3.90 15.22
N GLU A 323 9.95 3.08 14.87
CA GLU A 323 10.07 1.63 14.85
C GLU A 323 10.83 1.14 13.61
N VAL A 324 10.54 1.69 12.44
CA VAL A 324 11.25 1.33 11.21
C VAL A 324 12.72 1.73 11.30
N GLU A 325 13.03 2.93 11.78
CA GLU A 325 14.41 3.41 11.99
C GLU A 325 15.17 2.55 13.03
N ARG A 326 14.47 2.03 14.04
CA ARG A 326 15.06 1.09 15.00
C ARG A 326 15.46 -0.22 14.32
N ILE A 327 14.60 -0.77 13.47
CA ILE A 327 14.88 -2.00 12.72
C ILE A 327 16.06 -1.78 11.76
N GLU A 328 16.09 -0.67 11.04
CA GLU A 328 17.19 -0.30 10.16
C GLU A 328 18.53 -0.17 10.93
N ARG A 329 18.50 0.46 12.10
CA ARG A 329 19.68 0.57 12.97
C ARG A 329 20.19 -0.81 13.38
N TYR A 330 19.31 -1.74 13.77
CA TYR A 330 19.73 -3.10 14.14
C TYR A 330 20.39 -3.86 12.99
N HIS A 331 19.98 -3.60 11.76
CA HIS A 331 20.65 -4.16 10.58
C HIS A 331 22.01 -3.50 10.29
N GLY A 332 22.25 -2.29 10.77
CA GLY A 332 23.53 -1.57 10.62
C GLY A 332 24.52 -1.85 11.76
N GLU A 333 24.07 -2.40 12.89
CA GLU A 333 24.94 -2.77 14.01
C GLU A 333 25.74 -4.04 13.66
N PRO A 334 27.00 -4.15 14.10
CA PRO A 334 27.75 -5.41 13.99
C PRO A 334 26.93 -6.52 14.66
N GLY A 335 26.79 -7.66 13.99
CA GLY A 335 26.01 -8.79 14.50
C GLY A 335 26.52 -9.23 15.86
N ASP A 336 25.72 -9.07 16.89
CA ASP A 336 26.01 -9.68 18.19
C ASP A 336 25.61 -11.17 18.06
N GLU A 337 26.60 -12.02 17.77
CA GLU A 337 26.43 -13.48 17.67
C GLU A 337 25.87 -14.09 18.98
N SER A 338 25.82 -13.30 20.07
CA SER A 338 25.34 -13.74 21.38
C SER A 338 23.82 -13.95 21.43
N PHE A 339 23.04 -13.47 20.46
CA PHE A 339 21.58 -13.60 20.45
C PHE A 339 21.06 -14.89 19.72
N ASP A 340 21.95 -15.78 19.27
CA ASP A 340 21.57 -17.06 18.63
C ASP A 340 21.25 -18.18 19.64
N GLY A 341 21.14 -17.85 20.90
CA GLY A 341 20.75 -18.76 21.95
C GLY A 341 19.25 -18.75 22.22
N SER A 342 18.49 -19.75 21.76
CA SER A 342 17.28 -20.11 22.50
C SER A 342 17.67 -20.28 23.97
N LEU A 343 16.87 -19.73 24.89
CA LEU A 343 17.06 -19.85 26.36
C LEU A 343 17.29 -21.32 26.82
N PHE A 344 17.05 -22.29 25.97
CA PHE A 344 17.21 -23.72 26.21
C PHE A 344 18.55 -24.30 25.70
N ASN A 345 19.30 -23.62 24.83
CA ASN A 345 20.59 -24.14 24.34
C ASN A 345 21.76 -23.87 25.27
N VAL A 346 21.66 -22.98 26.24
CA VAL A 346 22.75 -22.60 27.16
C VAL A 346 22.65 -23.31 28.51
N ARG A 347 21.55 -24.00 28.82
CA ARG A 347 21.38 -24.78 30.05
C ARG A 347 21.10 -26.25 29.75
N SER A 348 22.05 -26.93 29.14
CA SER A 348 22.13 -28.38 29.27
C SER A 348 22.64 -28.71 30.70
N MET A 349 21.80 -29.34 31.52
CA MET A 349 22.21 -29.88 32.82
C MET A 349 23.17 -31.08 32.66
N PHE A 350 23.53 -31.46 31.45
CA PHE A 350 24.44 -32.54 31.16
C PHE A 350 25.62 -32.01 30.33
N ARG A 351 26.68 -31.55 30.99
CA ARG A 351 28.00 -31.53 30.39
C ARG A 351 28.47 -32.97 30.33
N ALA A 352 28.64 -33.51 29.11
CA ALA A 352 29.47 -34.66 28.90
C ALA A 352 30.91 -34.26 29.30
N GLY A 353 31.51 -35.02 30.22
CA GLY A 353 32.88 -34.90 30.66
C GLY A 353 33.90 -35.25 29.60
#